data_d1fed4d7a068dc279b327aba0c234aec
#
_entry.id   d1fed4d7a068dc279b327aba0c234aec
#
_cell.length_a   1.000
_cell.length_b   1.000
_cell.length_c   1.000
_cell.angle_alpha   90.00
_cell.angle_beta   90.00
_cell.angle_gamma   90.00
#
_symmetry.space_group_name_H-M   'P 1'
#
loop_
_entity.id
_entity.type
_entity.pdbx_description
1 polymer ?
#
loop_
_entity_poly.entity_id
_entity_poly.type
_entity_poly.pdbx_seq_one_letter_code
_entity_poly.pdbx_strand_id
1 'polypeptide(L)'
;MKKIFASLLLALTTMGASAQDNPNRLIIQPKQGNPSGYLVERLDSVYFTKINGRVAADINLQGYTTGTTGDTLRLAVTKTPECQAYRIACVPASMANALTSDAVVAQYFDLYVGGDKFTEDFTNAVMTNMGIEFKPNSDYSVITMGYDKYGIACASSRVDFTTPAANIIGNPTVTYKVLEANYEDFTIDFQPNEDCLGFYACAFEKGTAKAQYEQWGAMMGFANMGDMIKQWGGTMFPDRETHTWKQMT
;
A
#
# COMPACT_ATOMS: atom_id res chain seq x y z
N MET A 1 -4.58 -39.44 4.21
CA MET A 1 -5.70 -38.71 3.61
C MET A 1 -7.04 -39.49 3.64
N LYS A 2 -7.09 -40.83 3.53
CA LYS A 2 -8.34 -41.63 3.61
C LYS A 2 -9.03 -41.61 4.99
N LYS A 3 -8.31 -41.34 6.09
CA LYS A 3 -8.88 -41.38 7.46
C LYS A 3 -9.64 -40.10 7.86
N ILE A 4 -9.41 -38.96 7.18
CA ILE A 4 -10.12 -37.70 7.47
C ILE A 4 -11.52 -37.72 6.84
N PHE A 5 -11.66 -38.35 5.68
CA PHE A 5 -12.96 -38.47 5.01
C PHE A 5 -13.93 -39.37 5.79
N ALA A 6 -13.43 -40.44 6.42
CA ALA A 6 -14.25 -41.34 7.22
C ALA A 6 -14.77 -40.65 8.49
N SER A 7 -13.99 -39.77 9.10
CA SER A 7 -14.40 -39.03 10.32
C SER A 7 -15.46 -37.98 10.02
N LEU A 8 -15.41 -37.34 8.86
CA LEU A 8 -16.41 -36.35 8.46
C LEU A 8 -17.75 -37.01 8.06
N LEU A 9 -17.70 -38.19 7.43
CA LEU A 9 -18.88 -38.94 7.07
C LEU A 9 -19.55 -39.55 8.31
N LEU A 10 -18.77 -39.98 9.32
CA LEU A 10 -19.29 -40.54 10.56
C LEU A 10 -19.95 -39.47 11.43
N ALA A 11 -19.44 -38.22 11.41
CA ALA A 11 -20.07 -37.10 12.11
C ALA A 11 -21.43 -36.68 11.55
N LEU A 12 -21.66 -36.95 10.25
CA LEU A 12 -22.96 -36.72 9.61
C LEU A 12 -23.98 -37.83 9.88
N THR A 13 -23.53 -39.07 10.20
CA THR A 13 -24.43 -40.21 10.42
C THR A 13 -24.86 -40.36 11.88
N THR A 14 -24.20 -39.74 12.85
CA THR A 14 -24.59 -39.82 14.28
C THR A 14 -25.60 -38.76 14.72
N MET A 15 -26.04 -37.89 13.83
CA MET A 15 -27.07 -36.87 14.13
C MET A 15 -28.51 -37.36 13.86
N GLY A 16 -28.73 -38.65 13.73
CA GLY A 16 -30.06 -39.22 13.46
C GLY A 16 -30.68 -39.87 14.66
N ALA A 17 -31.27 -39.16 15.59
CA ALA A 17 -32.44 -39.56 16.40
C ALA A 17 -32.72 -38.59 17.59
N SER A 18 -32.88 -37.32 17.33
CA SER A 18 -33.73 -36.46 18.14
C SER A 18 -34.40 -35.48 17.20
N ALA A 19 -35.63 -35.08 17.49
CA ALA A 19 -36.32 -34.05 16.74
C ALA A 19 -35.55 -32.73 16.84
N GLN A 20 -34.43 -32.69 16.17
CA GLN A 20 -33.56 -31.51 16.06
C GLN A 20 -34.14 -30.71 14.90
N ASP A 21 -34.58 -29.52 15.15
CA ASP A 21 -34.90 -28.55 14.11
C ASP A 21 -33.81 -28.60 13.05
N ASN A 22 -34.20 -28.78 11.79
CA ASN A 22 -33.23 -28.79 10.70
C ASN A 22 -32.36 -27.54 10.78
N PRO A 23 -31.02 -27.66 10.66
CA PRO A 23 -30.15 -26.52 10.70
C PRO A 23 -30.55 -25.53 9.59
N ASN A 24 -30.85 -24.32 9.98
CA ASN A 24 -31.31 -23.28 9.05
C ASN A 24 -30.21 -22.23 8.78
N ARG A 25 -29.01 -22.44 9.26
CA ARG A 25 -27.84 -21.57 9.05
C ARG A 25 -26.61 -22.41 8.74
N LEU A 26 -25.85 -21.98 7.71
CA LEU A 26 -24.47 -22.36 7.50
C LEU A 26 -23.60 -21.24 8.05
N ILE A 27 -22.75 -21.54 9.04
CA ILE A 27 -21.81 -20.56 9.61
C ILE A 27 -20.39 -20.97 9.21
N ILE A 28 -19.67 -20.05 8.59
CA ILE A 28 -18.26 -20.19 8.27
C ILE A 28 -17.47 -19.29 9.20
N GLN A 29 -16.68 -19.90 10.10
CA GLN A 29 -15.78 -19.19 11.00
C GLN A 29 -14.37 -19.21 10.41
N PRO A 30 -13.84 -18.07 9.93
CA PRO A 30 -12.45 -17.98 9.51
C PRO A 30 -11.53 -18.09 10.71
N LYS A 31 -10.25 -18.43 10.48
CA LYS A 31 -9.22 -18.44 11.54
C LYS A 31 -9.00 -17.05 12.16
N GLN A 32 -9.22 -16.01 11.37
CA GLN A 32 -9.17 -14.61 11.79
C GLN A 32 -10.37 -13.88 11.19
N GLY A 33 -10.93 -12.93 11.93
CA GLY A 33 -12.10 -12.16 11.52
C GLY A 33 -13.43 -12.70 12.03
N ASN A 34 -14.52 -12.07 11.60
CA ASN A 34 -15.87 -12.40 12.04
C ASN A 34 -16.45 -13.58 11.26
N PRO A 35 -17.35 -14.36 11.85
CA PRO A 35 -18.05 -15.43 11.15
C PRO A 35 -18.98 -14.87 10.07
N SER A 36 -19.12 -15.61 8.97
CA SER A 36 -20.12 -15.36 7.93
C SER A 36 -21.21 -16.41 8.02
N GLY A 37 -22.47 -15.99 7.94
CA GLY A 37 -23.64 -16.86 8.05
C GLY A 37 -24.52 -16.80 6.81
N TYR A 38 -25.02 -17.96 6.38
CA TYR A 38 -25.95 -18.11 5.26
C TYR A 38 -27.22 -18.83 5.71
N LEU A 39 -28.37 -18.41 5.20
CA LEU A 39 -29.61 -19.16 5.33
C LEU A 39 -29.55 -20.40 4.46
N VAL A 40 -29.71 -21.59 5.04
CA VAL A 40 -29.61 -22.85 4.29
C VAL A 40 -30.67 -22.91 3.17
N GLU A 41 -31.88 -22.39 3.39
CA GLU A 41 -32.95 -22.30 2.40
C GLU A 41 -32.62 -21.45 1.15
N ARG A 42 -31.57 -20.61 1.23
CA ARG A 42 -31.10 -19.77 0.13
C ARG A 42 -29.86 -20.32 -0.57
N LEU A 43 -29.38 -21.48 -0.14
CA LEU A 43 -28.23 -22.14 -0.73
C LEU A 43 -28.73 -23.23 -1.65
N ASP A 44 -28.27 -23.20 -2.90
CA ASP A 44 -28.51 -24.29 -3.84
C ASP A 44 -27.57 -25.46 -3.55
N SER A 45 -26.30 -25.17 -3.33
CA SER A 45 -25.28 -26.18 -3.08
C SER A 45 -24.11 -25.65 -2.25
N VAL A 46 -23.43 -26.54 -1.53
CA VAL A 46 -22.16 -26.28 -0.84
C VAL A 46 -21.15 -27.29 -1.32
N TYR A 47 -20.04 -26.84 -1.85
CA TYR A 47 -18.96 -27.72 -2.30
C TYR A 47 -17.60 -27.16 -1.95
N PHE A 48 -16.61 -28.06 -1.86
CA PHE A 48 -15.22 -27.71 -1.64
C PHE A 48 -14.43 -27.97 -2.92
N THR A 49 -13.62 -27.01 -3.32
CA THR A 49 -12.76 -27.14 -4.49
C THR A 49 -11.32 -26.79 -4.15
N LYS A 50 -10.41 -27.25 -5.00
CA LYS A 50 -9.00 -26.90 -4.92
C LYS A 50 -8.60 -26.24 -6.24
N ILE A 51 -8.02 -25.05 -6.16
CA ILE A 51 -7.33 -24.42 -7.28
C ILE A 51 -5.87 -24.86 -7.21
N ASN A 52 -5.34 -25.38 -8.31
CA ASN A 52 -3.96 -25.80 -8.43
C ASN A 52 -3.19 -24.74 -9.20
N GLY A 53 -2.15 -24.19 -8.57
CA GLY A 53 -1.34 -23.15 -9.15
C GLY A 53 -1.48 -21.81 -8.43
N ARG A 54 -0.66 -20.84 -8.84
CA ARG A 54 -0.68 -19.49 -8.33
C ARG A 54 -1.76 -18.69 -9.07
N VAL A 55 -2.54 -17.92 -8.35
CA VAL A 55 -3.55 -17.01 -8.89
C VAL A 55 -3.02 -15.61 -8.72
N ALA A 56 -2.30 -15.10 -9.70
CA ALA A 56 -1.66 -13.80 -9.65
C ALA A 56 -1.61 -13.15 -11.05
N ALA A 57 -1.35 -11.86 -11.09
CA ALA A 57 -1.02 -11.12 -12.29
C ALA A 57 0.39 -10.54 -12.14
N ASP A 58 1.32 -11.08 -12.91
CA ASP A 58 2.73 -10.71 -12.82
C ASP A 58 3.01 -9.42 -13.59
N ILE A 59 3.80 -8.54 -13.00
CA ILE A 59 4.11 -7.22 -13.53
C ILE A 59 5.51 -7.25 -14.13
N ASN A 60 5.64 -6.69 -15.34
CA ASN A 60 6.92 -6.37 -15.95
C ASN A 60 6.98 -4.86 -16.20
N LEU A 61 7.79 -4.14 -15.44
CA LEU A 61 8.01 -2.72 -15.61
C LEU A 61 8.86 -2.46 -16.86
N GLN A 62 8.33 -1.67 -17.79
CA GLN A 62 8.96 -1.39 -19.08
C GLN A 62 9.63 -0.01 -19.12
N GLY A 63 9.23 0.91 -18.26
CA GLY A 63 9.86 2.22 -18.13
C GLY A 63 9.01 3.26 -17.42
N TYR A 64 9.68 4.34 -17.06
CA TYR A 64 9.08 5.54 -16.48
C TYR A 64 9.61 6.76 -17.25
N THR A 65 8.72 7.70 -17.60
CA THR A 65 9.08 8.93 -18.27
C THR A 65 8.40 10.11 -17.60
N THR A 66 9.16 11.19 -17.39
CA THR A 66 8.64 12.47 -16.95
C THR A 66 8.12 13.25 -18.15
N GLY A 67 6.99 13.92 -18.00
CA GLY A 67 6.38 14.71 -19.07
C GLY A 67 5.79 16.02 -18.55
N THR A 68 5.67 17.00 -19.43
CA THR A 68 5.06 18.32 -19.11
C THR A 68 3.58 18.22 -18.77
N THR A 69 2.91 17.16 -19.23
CA THR A 69 1.48 16.89 -19.00
C THR A 69 1.25 15.83 -17.91
N GLY A 70 2.32 15.40 -17.25
CA GLY A 70 2.32 14.36 -16.23
C GLY A 70 3.26 13.21 -16.55
N ASP A 71 3.60 12.47 -15.53
CA ASP A 71 4.50 11.34 -15.64
C ASP A 71 3.77 10.09 -16.17
N THR A 72 4.52 9.27 -16.88
CA THR A 72 3.99 8.06 -17.51
C THR A 72 4.76 6.84 -17.04
N LEU A 73 4.06 5.84 -16.54
CA LEU A 73 4.59 4.53 -16.21
C LEU A 73 4.17 3.52 -17.28
N ARG A 74 5.13 2.80 -17.86
CA ARG A 74 4.90 1.74 -18.85
C ARG A 74 5.15 0.39 -18.20
N LEU A 75 4.20 -0.52 -18.37
CA LEU A 75 4.31 -1.87 -17.83
C LEU A 75 3.54 -2.89 -18.68
N ALA A 76 3.91 -4.14 -18.53
CA ALA A 76 3.11 -5.27 -18.96
C ALA A 76 2.56 -6.01 -17.73
N VAL A 77 1.37 -6.57 -17.85
CA VAL A 77 0.76 -7.42 -16.83
C VAL A 77 0.33 -8.72 -17.48
N THR A 78 0.78 -9.84 -16.94
CA THR A 78 0.44 -11.18 -17.43
C THR A 78 -0.19 -11.98 -16.30
N LYS A 79 -1.41 -12.46 -16.53
CA LYS A 79 -2.11 -13.33 -15.60
C LYS A 79 -1.52 -14.72 -15.60
N THR A 80 -1.45 -15.36 -14.44
CA THR A 80 -1.23 -16.80 -14.36
C THR A 80 -2.49 -17.54 -14.83
N PRO A 81 -2.40 -18.82 -15.27
CA PRO A 81 -3.54 -19.56 -15.86
C PRO A 81 -4.79 -19.60 -14.97
N GLU A 82 -4.62 -19.64 -13.66
CA GLU A 82 -5.72 -19.70 -12.69
C GLU A 82 -6.26 -18.31 -12.28
N CYS A 83 -5.62 -17.24 -12.74
CA CYS A 83 -6.04 -15.87 -12.47
C CYS A 83 -7.11 -15.43 -13.46
N GLN A 84 -8.34 -15.26 -12.97
CA GLN A 84 -9.46 -14.81 -13.80
C GLN A 84 -9.43 -13.30 -14.02
N ALA A 85 -9.07 -12.56 -12.98
CA ALA A 85 -9.03 -11.09 -13.00
C ALA A 85 -8.00 -10.56 -12.00
N TYR A 86 -7.65 -9.29 -12.12
CA TYR A 86 -6.77 -8.63 -11.17
C TYR A 86 -7.13 -7.14 -11.00
N ARG A 87 -6.65 -6.56 -9.90
CA ARG A 87 -6.57 -5.12 -9.69
C ARG A 87 -5.12 -4.69 -9.63
N ILE A 88 -4.85 -3.43 -9.90
CA ILE A 88 -3.50 -2.85 -9.90
C ILE A 88 -3.52 -1.51 -9.18
N ALA A 89 -2.48 -1.23 -8.42
CA ALA A 89 -2.25 0.05 -7.76
C ALA A 89 -0.76 0.40 -7.81
N CYS A 90 -0.47 1.71 -7.78
CA CYS A 90 0.86 2.22 -7.52
C CYS A 90 0.82 3.00 -6.20
N VAL A 91 1.79 2.74 -5.33
CA VAL A 91 1.86 3.36 -4.01
C VAL A 91 3.31 3.72 -3.67
N PRO A 92 3.57 4.69 -2.77
CA PRO A 92 4.91 4.90 -2.22
C PRO A 92 5.47 3.62 -1.60
N ALA A 93 6.78 3.40 -1.71
CA ALA A 93 7.43 2.21 -1.17
C ALA A 93 7.24 2.08 0.35
N SER A 94 7.15 3.18 1.08
CA SER A 94 6.84 3.20 2.52
C SER A 94 5.52 2.48 2.83
N MET A 95 4.47 2.76 2.04
CA MET A 95 3.18 2.09 2.15
C MET A 95 3.25 0.63 1.68
N ALA A 96 3.91 0.38 0.54
CA ALA A 96 4.07 -0.98 0.02
C ALA A 96 4.77 -1.92 1.00
N ASN A 97 5.73 -1.40 1.78
CA ASN A 97 6.46 -2.16 2.80
C ASN A 97 5.59 -2.57 4.01
N ALA A 98 4.49 -1.86 4.24
CA ALA A 98 3.49 -2.24 5.25
C ALA A 98 2.56 -3.37 4.76
N LEU A 99 2.47 -3.62 3.46
CA LEU A 99 1.67 -4.67 2.85
C LEU A 99 2.42 -6.02 2.85
N THR A 100 2.59 -6.61 4.03
CA THR A 100 3.54 -7.70 4.29
C THR A 100 3.08 -9.10 3.87
N SER A 101 1.81 -9.25 3.44
CA SER A 101 1.26 -10.54 3.00
C SER A 101 0.13 -10.34 1.99
N ASP A 102 -0.17 -11.40 1.19
CA ASP A 102 -1.28 -11.38 0.25
C ASP A 102 -2.62 -11.02 0.91
N ALA A 103 -2.85 -11.45 2.14
CA ALA A 103 -4.07 -11.13 2.89
C ALA A 103 -4.16 -9.62 3.22
N VAL A 104 -3.05 -9.00 3.60
CA VAL A 104 -2.99 -7.55 3.87
C VAL A 104 -3.13 -6.76 2.59
N VAL A 105 -2.50 -7.21 1.49
CA VAL A 105 -2.68 -6.61 0.15
C VAL A 105 -4.14 -6.71 -0.29
N ALA A 106 -4.78 -7.87 -0.15
CA ALA A 106 -6.19 -8.05 -0.49
C ALA A 106 -7.10 -7.07 0.27
N GLN A 107 -6.90 -6.96 1.58
CA GLN A 107 -7.64 -6.01 2.42
C GLN A 107 -7.41 -4.55 1.98
N TYR A 108 -6.17 -4.18 1.67
CA TYR A 108 -5.85 -2.86 1.14
C TYR A 108 -6.60 -2.56 -0.17
N PHE A 109 -6.60 -3.52 -1.11
CA PHE A 109 -7.30 -3.38 -2.38
C PHE A 109 -8.81 -3.26 -2.23
N ASP A 110 -9.41 -3.98 -1.29
CA ASP A 110 -10.84 -3.91 -1.03
C ASP A 110 -11.27 -2.60 -0.37
N LEU A 111 -10.44 -2.05 0.52
CA LEU A 111 -10.76 -0.83 1.27
C LEU A 111 -10.41 0.46 0.53
N TYR A 112 -9.31 0.49 -0.22
CA TYR A 112 -8.73 1.74 -0.71
C TYR A 112 -8.58 1.83 -2.24
N VAL A 113 -8.40 0.70 -2.93
CA VAL A 113 -8.22 0.71 -4.39
C VAL A 113 -9.58 0.66 -5.09
N GLY A 114 -10.46 -0.25 -4.67
CA GLY A 114 -11.79 -0.40 -5.25
C GLY A 114 -11.78 -0.63 -6.76
N GLY A 115 -12.83 -0.16 -7.44
CA GLY A 115 -12.94 -0.15 -8.89
C GLY A 115 -13.12 -1.52 -9.55
N ASP A 116 -13.19 -1.50 -10.88
CA ASP A 116 -13.35 -2.69 -11.70
C ASP A 116 -12.06 -3.53 -11.71
N LYS A 117 -12.23 -4.83 -11.94
CA LYS A 117 -11.14 -5.77 -12.11
C LYS A 117 -10.80 -5.88 -13.60
N PHE A 118 -9.52 -5.90 -13.91
CA PHE A 118 -9.03 -6.19 -15.26
C PHE A 118 -9.06 -7.69 -15.52
N THR A 119 -9.53 -8.09 -16.70
CA THR A 119 -9.66 -9.49 -17.11
C THR A 119 -8.68 -9.89 -18.21
N GLU A 120 -8.03 -8.91 -18.85
CA GLU A 120 -7.12 -9.11 -19.95
C GLU A 120 -5.67 -8.89 -19.54
N ASP A 121 -4.76 -9.54 -20.25
CA ASP A 121 -3.32 -9.26 -20.16
C ASP A 121 -3.01 -7.94 -20.88
N PHE A 122 -2.06 -7.19 -20.35
CA PHE A 122 -1.54 -5.99 -21.01
C PHE A 122 -0.08 -6.17 -21.38
N THR A 123 0.23 -6.00 -22.66
CA THR A 123 1.61 -6.12 -23.16
C THR A 123 2.37 -4.80 -23.12
N ASN A 124 1.66 -3.67 -23.13
CA ASN A 124 2.23 -2.32 -23.10
C ASN A 124 1.20 -1.34 -22.53
N ALA A 125 0.85 -1.50 -21.27
CA ALA A 125 -0.04 -0.58 -20.59
C ALA A 125 0.70 0.73 -20.29
N VAL A 126 0.05 1.85 -20.59
CA VAL A 126 0.51 3.19 -20.25
C VAL A 126 -0.36 3.72 -19.13
N MET A 127 0.22 3.88 -17.95
CA MET A 127 -0.47 4.40 -16.77
C MET A 127 -0.11 5.88 -16.60
N THR A 128 -1.08 6.76 -16.76
CA THR A 128 -0.89 8.22 -16.72
C THR A 128 -1.53 8.89 -15.51
N ASN A 129 -2.59 8.36 -14.96
CA ASN A 129 -3.26 8.95 -13.81
C ASN A 129 -3.63 7.85 -12.82
N MET A 130 -2.72 7.55 -11.92
CA MET A 130 -2.90 6.49 -10.93
C MET A 130 -3.43 7.00 -9.57
N GLY A 131 -3.93 8.22 -9.53
CA GLY A 131 -4.35 8.85 -8.27
C GLY A 131 -3.18 9.21 -7.35
N ILE A 132 -1.96 9.18 -7.87
CA ILE A 132 -0.73 9.50 -7.15
C ILE A 132 0.07 10.53 -7.94
N GLU A 133 0.57 11.54 -7.27
CA GLU A 133 1.54 12.49 -7.81
C GLU A 133 2.95 11.97 -7.53
N PHE A 134 3.68 11.61 -8.57
CA PHE A 134 5.07 11.15 -8.42
C PHE A 134 5.98 12.28 -7.98
N LYS A 135 6.74 12.02 -6.93
CA LYS A 135 7.79 12.95 -6.45
C LYS A 135 9.14 12.53 -7.02
N PRO A 136 10.03 13.49 -7.31
CA PRO A 136 11.38 13.17 -7.77
C PRO A 136 12.17 12.37 -6.73
N ASN A 137 13.12 11.54 -7.19
CA ASN A 137 14.02 10.74 -6.35
C ASN A 137 13.28 10.01 -5.22
N SER A 138 12.19 9.36 -5.58
CA SER A 138 11.30 8.69 -4.63
C SER A 138 11.01 7.27 -5.07
N ASP A 139 10.89 6.38 -4.09
CA ASP A 139 10.65 4.97 -4.32
C ASP A 139 9.15 4.67 -4.31
N TYR A 140 8.71 3.94 -5.32
CA TYR A 140 7.34 3.50 -5.51
C TYR A 140 7.26 2.02 -5.80
N SER A 141 6.10 1.45 -5.58
CA SER A 141 5.80 0.06 -5.91
C SER A 141 4.52 -0.01 -6.72
N VAL A 142 4.56 -0.78 -7.80
CA VAL A 142 3.35 -1.24 -8.49
C VAL A 142 2.98 -2.59 -7.92
N ILE A 143 1.74 -2.76 -7.51
CA ILE A 143 1.23 -3.97 -6.88
C ILE A 143 -0.01 -4.43 -7.64
N THR A 144 -0.12 -5.72 -7.91
CA THR A 144 -1.34 -6.36 -8.39
C THR A 144 -1.87 -7.32 -7.33
N MET A 145 -3.19 -7.52 -7.34
CA MET A 145 -3.88 -8.57 -6.59
C MET A 145 -4.68 -9.42 -7.57
N GLY A 146 -4.33 -10.70 -7.67
CA GLY A 146 -5.01 -11.66 -8.52
C GLY A 146 -6.24 -12.27 -7.85
N TYR A 147 -7.29 -12.49 -8.65
CA TYR A 147 -8.56 -13.09 -8.24
C TYR A 147 -8.82 -14.34 -9.05
N ASP A 148 -9.30 -15.37 -8.39
CA ASP A 148 -9.71 -16.62 -9.02
C ASP A 148 -11.10 -16.51 -9.71
N LYS A 149 -11.54 -17.60 -10.31
CA LYS A 149 -12.86 -17.68 -10.97
C LYS A 149 -14.06 -17.51 -10.03
N TYR A 150 -13.86 -17.58 -8.73
CA TYR A 150 -14.88 -17.33 -7.71
C TYR A 150 -14.80 -15.90 -7.16
N GLY A 151 -13.88 -15.08 -7.68
CA GLY A 151 -13.68 -13.70 -7.26
C GLY A 151 -12.90 -13.54 -5.95
N ILE A 152 -12.25 -14.62 -5.49
CA ILE A 152 -11.47 -14.63 -4.25
C ILE A 152 -10.07 -14.07 -4.54
N ALA A 153 -9.64 -13.08 -3.75
CA ALA A 153 -8.29 -12.56 -3.79
C ALA A 153 -7.30 -13.62 -3.29
N CYS A 154 -6.25 -13.91 -4.06
CA CYS A 154 -5.36 -15.04 -3.80
C CYS A 154 -3.92 -14.63 -3.60
N ALA A 155 -3.26 -14.10 -4.63
CA ALA A 155 -1.86 -13.75 -4.56
C ALA A 155 -1.57 -12.40 -5.19
N SER A 156 -0.62 -11.70 -4.62
CA SER A 156 -0.11 -10.43 -5.12
C SER A 156 1.19 -10.61 -5.90
N SER A 157 1.49 -9.63 -6.77
CA SER A 157 2.80 -9.41 -7.37
C SER A 157 3.19 -7.96 -7.12
N ARG A 158 4.49 -7.70 -6.97
CA ARG A 158 5.04 -6.37 -6.71
C ARG A 158 6.29 -6.14 -7.54
N VAL A 159 6.41 -4.91 -8.07
CA VAL A 159 7.63 -4.42 -8.71
C VAL A 159 7.91 -3.02 -8.18
N ASP A 160 9.14 -2.80 -7.76
CA ASP A 160 9.60 -1.53 -7.22
C ASP A 160 10.33 -0.73 -8.29
N PHE A 161 10.25 0.60 -8.22
CA PHE A 161 11.00 1.51 -9.05
C PHE A 161 11.27 2.83 -8.32
N THR A 162 12.30 3.55 -8.78
CA THR A 162 12.66 4.87 -8.27
C THR A 162 12.45 5.90 -9.37
N THR A 163 11.78 7.00 -9.06
CA THR A 163 11.63 8.12 -9.97
C THR A 163 12.96 8.86 -10.14
N PRO A 164 13.23 9.45 -11.31
CA PRO A 164 14.44 10.26 -11.51
C PRO A 164 14.52 11.42 -10.51
N ALA A 165 15.74 11.89 -10.26
CA ALA A 165 15.94 13.12 -9.53
C ALA A 165 15.34 14.31 -10.27
N ALA A 166 14.89 15.33 -9.51
CA ALA A 166 14.46 16.58 -10.11
C ALA A 166 15.62 17.23 -10.89
N ASN A 167 15.30 17.85 -12.01
CA ASN A 167 16.25 18.71 -12.69
C ASN A 167 16.38 20.03 -11.90
N ILE A 168 17.37 20.09 -11.01
CA ILE A 168 17.62 21.24 -10.16
C ILE A 168 18.54 22.20 -10.91
N ILE A 169 18.13 23.46 -11.03
CA ILE A 169 18.96 24.53 -11.55
C ILE A 169 19.76 25.10 -10.39
N GLY A 170 21.08 25.15 -10.53
CA GLY A 170 21.97 25.59 -9.44
C GLY A 170 22.25 24.52 -8.40
N ASN A 171 22.65 24.95 -7.22
CA ASN A 171 22.94 24.09 -6.07
C ASN A 171 22.27 24.65 -4.81
N PRO A 172 20.93 24.51 -4.67
CA PRO A 172 20.21 25.04 -3.52
C PRO A 172 20.68 24.37 -2.23
N THR A 173 21.12 25.18 -1.29
CA THR A 173 21.58 24.73 0.03
C THR A 173 21.03 25.63 1.13
N VAL A 174 20.81 25.05 2.30
CA VAL A 174 20.44 25.77 3.52
C VAL A 174 21.45 25.40 4.59
N THR A 175 22.19 26.40 5.09
CA THR A 175 23.03 26.23 6.27
C THR A 175 22.25 26.65 7.51
N TYR A 176 22.67 26.18 8.68
CA TYR A 176 21.99 26.55 9.91
C TYR A 176 22.98 26.81 11.06
N LYS A 177 22.55 27.62 12.01
CA LYS A 177 23.27 27.91 13.25
C LYS A 177 22.30 27.82 14.41
N VAL A 178 22.63 27.02 15.41
CA VAL A 178 21.90 27.03 16.69
C VAL A 178 22.27 28.27 17.44
N LEU A 179 21.30 29.14 17.74
CA LEU A 179 21.49 30.37 18.49
C LEU A 179 21.29 30.14 19.98
N GLU A 180 20.27 29.37 20.34
CA GLU A 180 19.90 29.02 21.69
C GLU A 180 19.37 27.58 21.74
N ALA A 181 19.67 26.87 22.82
CA ALA A 181 19.10 25.57 23.12
C ALA A 181 19.03 25.38 24.63
N ASN A 182 17.83 25.23 25.16
CA ASN A 182 17.58 24.99 26.56
C ASN A 182 16.56 23.82 26.70
N TYR A 183 16.05 23.57 27.89
CA TYR A 183 15.11 22.48 28.12
C TYR A 183 13.72 22.75 27.51
N GLU A 184 13.29 23.99 27.43
CA GLU A 184 11.94 24.38 27.03
C GLU A 184 11.83 24.69 25.53
N ASP A 185 12.91 25.23 24.93
CA ASP A 185 12.96 25.65 23.53
C ASP A 185 14.36 25.58 22.94
N PHE A 186 14.43 25.70 21.62
CA PHE A 186 15.66 25.93 20.89
C PHE A 186 15.38 26.80 19.66
N THR A 187 16.36 27.67 19.36
CA THR A 187 16.27 28.62 18.27
C THR A 187 17.37 28.35 17.26
N ILE A 188 17.01 28.28 16.00
CA ILE A 188 17.91 28.05 14.88
C ILE A 188 17.78 29.20 13.88
N ASP A 189 18.91 29.71 13.40
CA ASP A 189 19.03 30.64 12.28
C ASP A 189 19.35 29.83 11.02
N PHE A 190 18.45 29.82 10.03
CA PHE A 190 18.59 29.18 8.74
C PHE A 190 19.01 30.20 7.69
N GLN A 191 20.00 29.83 6.89
CA GLN A 191 20.59 30.70 5.88
C GLN A 191 20.60 29.97 4.53
N PRO A 192 19.57 30.16 3.67
CA PRO A 192 19.56 29.66 2.31
C PRO A 192 20.57 30.42 1.45
N ASN A 193 21.13 29.75 0.44
CA ASN A 193 21.93 30.39 -0.60
C ASN A 193 21.05 30.96 -1.73
N GLU A 194 21.67 31.70 -2.67
CA GLU A 194 20.97 32.35 -3.79
C GLU A 194 20.22 31.40 -4.73
N ASP A 195 20.64 30.12 -4.79
CA ASP A 195 19.96 29.09 -5.61
C ASP A 195 18.71 28.52 -4.92
N CYS A 196 18.51 28.82 -3.62
CA CYS A 196 17.42 28.29 -2.82
C CYS A 196 16.22 29.24 -2.81
N LEU A 197 15.15 28.90 -3.54
CA LEU A 197 13.93 29.70 -3.63
C LEU A 197 13.04 29.58 -2.38
N GLY A 198 13.34 28.66 -1.49
CA GLY A 198 12.61 28.44 -0.25
C GLY A 198 12.89 27.05 0.31
N PHE A 199 12.58 26.86 1.59
CA PHE A 199 12.80 25.59 2.28
C PHE A 199 11.72 25.32 3.32
N TYR A 200 11.64 24.06 3.74
CA TYR A 200 10.84 23.62 4.87
C TYR A 200 11.75 23.11 5.97
N ALA A 201 11.35 23.28 7.21
CA ALA A 201 12.09 22.79 8.37
C ALA A 201 11.17 22.05 9.33
N CYS A 202 11.68 20.96 9.89
CA CYS A 202 11.03 20.16 10.93
C CYS A 202 12.04 19.83 12.01
N ALA A 203 11.57 19.77 13.26
CA ALA A 203 12.37 19.30 14.39
C ALA A 203 11.98 17.86 14.75
N PHE A 204 12.97 17.02 14.98
CA PHE A 204 12.80 15.65 15.44
C PHE A 204 13.69 15.40 16.66
N GLU A 205 13.26 14.50 17.52
CA GLU A 205 14.16 13.97 18.54
C GLU A 205 15.38 13.32 17.87
N LYS A 206 16.55 13.51 18.47
CA LYS A 206 17.82 13.05 17.90
C LYS A 206 17.76 11.56 17.54
N GLY A 207 18.00 11.27 16.27
CA GLY A 207 18.05 9.90 15.73
C GLY A 207 16.69 9.29 15.35
N THR A 208 15.57 9.99 15.57
CA THR A 208 14.23 9.42 15.31
C THR A 208 13.65 9.74 13.93
N ALA A 209 14.19 10.73 13.21
CA ALA A 209 13.62 11.20 11.95
C ALA A 209 13.35 10.08 10.92
N LYS A 210 14.31 9.15 10.76
CA LYS A 210 14.15 8.02 9.85
C LYS A 210 13.05 7.06 10.32
N ALA A 211 13.04 6.70 11.59
CA ALA A 211 12.03 5.80 12.16
C ALA A 211 10.62 6.40 12.07
N GLN A 212 10.50 7.71 12.29
CA GLN A 212 9.23 8.42 12.13
C GLN A 212 8.77 8.44 10.67
N TYR A 213 9.68 8.68 9.72
CA TYR A 213 9.34 8.56 8.30
C TYR A 213 8.89 7.14 7.92
N GLU A 214 9.59 6.11 8.36
CA GLU A 214 9.23 4.71 8.09
C GLU A 214 7.85 4.36 8.69
N GLN A 215 7.56 4.80 9.89
CA GLN A 215 6.29 4.56 10.58
C GLN A 215 5.14 5.34 9.92
N TRP A 216 5.28 6.64 9.78
CA TRP A 216 4.22 7.53 9.30
C TRP A 216 4.08 7.49 7.77
N GLY A 217 5.19 7.23 7.05
CA GLY A 217 5.17 7.06 5.60
C GLY A 217 4.22 5.96 5.15
N ALA A 218 4.21 4.83 5.88
CA ALA A 218 3.28 3.74 5.62
C ALA A 218 1.81 4.13 5.81
N MET A 219 1.53 5.01 6.78
CA MET A 219 0.16 5.41 7.14
C MET A 219 -0.31 6.63 6.34
N MET A 220 0.56 7.60 6.11
CA MET A 220 0.25 8.89 5.47
C MET A 220 0.59 8.91 3.97
N GLY A 221 1.31 7.91 3.47
CA GLY A 221 1.69 7.81 2.07
C GLY A 221 2.78 8.81 1.65
N PHE A 222 3.69 9.20 2.56
CA PHE A 222 4.81 10.06 2.19
C PHE A 222 5.74 9.37 1.18
N ALA A 223 6.01 10.02 0.08
CA ALA A 223 6.85 9.48 -0.98
C ALA A 223 8.33 9.39 -0.57
N ASN A 224 8.82 10.37 0.20
CA ASN A 224 10.16 10.43 0.74
C ASN A 224 10.22 11.31 1.99
N MET A 225 11.41 11.40 2.62
CA MET A 225 11.63 12.25 3.80
C MET A 225 11.34 13.73 3.52
N GLY A 226 11.67 14.23 2.33
CA GLY A 226 11.40 15.62 1.95
C GLY A 226 9.92 15.93 1.88
N ASP A 227 9.13 14.98 1.38
CA ASP A 227 7.66 15.08 1.35
C ASP A 227 7.07 15.13 2.77
N MET A 228 7.57 14.29 3.67
CA MET A 228 7.18 14.35 5.09
C MET A 228 7.53 15.70 5.73
N ILE A 229 8.75 16.20 5.52
CA ILE A 229 9.20 17.50 6.07
C ILE A 229 8.33 18.63 5.52
N LYS A 230 8.01 18.60 4.22
CA LYS A 230 7.12 19.58 3.60
C LYS A 230 5.73 19.60 4.23
N GLN A 231 5.16 18.43 4.49
CA GLN A 231 3.82 18.32 5.07
C GLN A 231 3.81 18.69 6.58
N TRP A 232 4.81 18.27 7.32
CA TRP A 232 4.90 18.51 8.76
C TRP A 232 5.53 19.87 9.12
N GLY A 233 6.42 20.38 8.29
CA GLY A 233 7.04 21.71 8.46
C GLY A 233 6.07 22.88 8.24
N GLY A 234 4.92 22.60 7.64
CA GLY A 234 3.84 23.56 7.48
C GLY A 234 4.15 24.63 6.44
N THR A 235 4.67 25.78 6.86
CA THR A 235 4.92 26.92 5.98
C THR A 235 6.31 26.84 5.37
N MET A 236 6.39 27.14 4.08
CA MET A 236 7.67 27.34 3.39
C MET A 236 8.29 28.67 3.81
N PHE A 237 9.55 28.66 4.18
CA PHE A 237 10.35 29.87 4.41
C PHE A 237 11.00 30.31 3.10
N PRO A 238 10.67 31.50 2.56
CA PRO A 238 11.23 31.94 1.27
C PRO A 238 12.65 32.52 1.40
N ASP A 239 13.02 32.99 2.58
CA ASP A 239 14.26 33.69 2.85
C ASP A 239 14.92 33.16 4.14
N ARG A 240 15.97 33.87 4.60
CA ARG A 240 16.59 33.62 5.91
C ARG A 240 15.54 33.67 7.01
N GLU A 241 15.55 32.67 7.87
CA GLU A 241 14.57 32.51 8.95
C GLU A 241 15.25 32.17 10.27
N THR A 242 14.82 32.83 11.32
CA THR A 242 15.19 32.48 12.71
C THR A 242 13.97 31.90 13.39
N HIS A 243 13.95 30.58 13.55
CA HIS A 243 12.81 29.84 14.05
C HIS A 243 13.06 29.23 15.42
N THR A 244 12.07 29.37 16.31
CA THR A 244 12.09 28.79 17.66
C THR A 244 11.07 27.69 17.77
N TRP A 245 11.53 26.47 18.10
CA TRP A 245 10.66 25.36 18.48
C TRP A 245 10.51 25.31 20.00
N LYS A 246 9.27 25.24 20.46
CA LYS A 246 8.95 25.06 21.88
C LYS A 246 8.60 23.60 22.13
N GLN A 247 9.05 23.07 23.27
CA GLN A 247 8.62 21.76 23.71
C GLN A 247 7.11 21.80 23.94
N MET A 248 6.36 20.92 23.28
CA MET A 248 4.97 20.72 23.63
C MET A 248 4.92 19.87 24.89
N THR A 249 4.47 20.44 25.99
CA THR A 249 4.22 19.78 27.28
C THR A 249 2.91 19.05 27.24
#